data_7e2cd85dd45786e12586cec628ae36c9
#
_entry.id   7e2cd85dd45786e12586cec628ae36c9
#
_cell.length_a   1.000
_cell.length_b   1.000
_cell.length_c   1.000
_cell.angle_alpha   90.00
_cell.angle_beta   90.00
_cell.angle_gamma   90.00
#
_symmetry.space_group_name_H-M   'P 1'
#
loop_
_entity.id
_entity.type
_entity.pdbx_description
1 polymer ?
#
loop_
_entity_poly.entity_id
_entity_poly.type
_entity_poly.pdbx_seq_one_letter_code
_entity_poly.pdbx_strand_id
1 'polypeptide(L)'
;MAWSVEFHSAARDELAALDRPVQRRIQRFIDERLVPADDPRKLGRALTGAWAGFWKYRVGDWRMIAQVRDARLIIYIVRIGHRREVYR
;
A
#
# COMPACT_ATOMS: atom_id res chain seq x y z
N MET A 1 -0.87 10.71 15.59
CA MET A 1 -0.01 9.53 15.80
C MET A 1 0.46 9.02 14.45
N ALA A 2 1.68 8.54 14.40
CA ALA A 2 2.25 8.05 13.15
C ALA A 2 2.01 6.55 13.01
N TRP A 3 1.62 6.13 11.81
CA TRP A 3 1.51 4.73 11.46
C TRP A 3 2.88 4.19 11.06
N SER A 4 3.11 2.90 11.32
CA SER A 4 4.27 2.19 10.80
C SER A 4 3.85 1.44 9.54
N VAL A 5 4.78 1.32 8.60
CA VAL A 5 4.52 0.58 7.36
C VAL A 5 5.44 -0.63 7.32
N GLU A 6 4.86 -1.80 7.10
CA GLU A 6 5.59 -3.04 6.92
C GLU A 6 5.23 -3.64 5.57
N PHE A 7 6.15 -4.40 5.01
CA PHE A 7 5.97 -5.05 3.71
C PHE A 7 5.99 -6.56 3.87
N HIS A 8 4.99 -7.22 3.32
CA HIS A 8 5.10 -8.65 3.06
C HIS A 8 6.25 -8.87 2.07
N SER A 9 6.94 -10.01 2.16
CA SER A 9 8.10 -10.30 1.31
C SER A 9 7.77 -10.18 -0.18
N ALA A 10 6.58 -10.64 -0.59
CA ALA A 10 6.13 -10.52 -1.98
C ALA A 10 6.02 -9.07 -2.43
N ALA A 11 5.48 -8.19 -1.58
CA ALA A 11 5.36 -6.77 -1.89
C ALA A 11 6.72 -6.09 -1.95
N ARG A 12 7.62 -6.48 -1.05
CA ARG A 12 9.00 -5.96 -1.04
C ARG A 12 9.71 -6.30 -2.35
N ASP A 13 9.56 -7.54 -2.81
CA ASP A 13 10.17 -7.98 -4.08
C ASP A 13 9.54 -7.23 -5.26
N GLU A 14 8.22 -7.06 -5.24
CA GLU A 14 7.52 -6.31 -6.29
C GLU A 14 8.00 -4.86 -6.35
N LEU A 15 8.18 -4.21 -5.21
CA LEU A 15 8.68 -2.85 -5.15
C LEU A 15 10.12 -2.77 -5.69
N ALA A 16 10.97 -3.71 -5.30
CA ALA A 16 12.37 -3.74 -5.73
C ALA A 16 12.52 -3.93 -7.24
N ALA A 17 11.54 -4.57 -7.89
CA ALA A 17 11.55 -4.81 -9.33
C ALA A 17 11.12 -3.60 -10.16
N LEU A 18 10.60 -2.55 -9.52
CA LEU A 18 10.14 -1.35 -10.22
C LEU A 18 11.29 -0.40 -10.53
N ASP A 19 11.10 0.43 -11.56
CA ASP A 19 12.06 1.49 -11.88
C ASP A 19 12.20 2.47 -10.71
N ARG A 20 13.38 3.05 -10.55
CA ARG A 20 13.65 3.97 -9.43
C ARG A 20 12.67 5.14 -9.31
N PRO A 21 12.28 5.82 -10.40
CA PRO A 21 11.29 6.89 -10.28
C PRO A 21 9.97 6.43 -9.68
N VAL A 22 9.51 5.22 -10.04
CA VAL A 22 8.29 4.64 -9.51
C VAL A 22 8.47 4.27 -8.04
N GLN A 23 9.61 3.65 -7.68
CA GLN A 23 9.92 3.33 -6.29
C GLN A 23 9.88 4.59 -5.42
N ARG A 24 10.50 5.68 -5.87
CA ARG A 24 10.54 6.94 -5.13
C ARG A 24 9.15 7.54 -4.98
N ARG A 25 8.34 7.45 -6.01
CA ARG A 25 6.97 7.96 -5.98
C ARG A 25 6.12 7.20 -4.96
N ILE A 26 6.23 5.88 -4.93
CA ILE A 26 5.53 5.04 -3.97
C ILE A 26 6.03 5.33 -2.56
N GLN A 27 7.34 5.41 -2.36
CA GLN A 27 7.92 5.69 -1.06
C GLN A 27 7.49 7.08 -0.54
N ARG A 28 7.42 8.06 -1.42
CA ARG A 28 6.95 9.40 -1.07
C ARG A 28 5.50 9.37 -0.61
N PHE A 29 4.65 8.63 -1.31
CA PHE A 29 3.24 8.47 -0.92
C PHE A 29 3.15 7.85 0.49
N ILE A 30 3.94 6.82 0.74
CA ILE A 30 3.98 6.16 2.04
C ILE A 30 4.39 7.17 3.13
N ASP A 31 5.51 7.85 2.91
CA ASP A 31 6.10 8.72 3.93
C ASP A 31 5.28 10.00 4.16
N GLU A 32 4.74 10.58 3.11
CA GLU A 32 4.07 11.88 3.19
C GLU A 32 2.56 11.77 3.40
N ARG A 33 1.95 10.66 3.00
CA ARG A 33 0.49 10.50 3.04
C ARG A 33 0.03 9.43 4.01
N LEU A 34 0.61 8.24 3.96
CA LEU A 34 0.13 7.12 4.79
C LEU A 34 0.61 7.21 6.23
N VAL A 35 1.91 7.40 6.44
CA VAL A 35 2.50 7.41 7.79
C VAL A 35 1.88 8.50 8.68
N PRO A 36 1.71 9.76 8.21
CA PRO A 36 1.15 10.81 9.05
C PRO A 36 -0.38 10.85 9.10
N ALA A 37 -1.07 9.98 8.38
CA ALA A 37 -2.53 10.02 8.29
C ALA A 37 -3.19 9.72 9.64
N ASP A 38 -4.26 10.46 9.95
CA ASP A 38 -5.09 10.14 11.12
C ASP A 38 -5.80 8.81 10.91
N ASP A 39 -6.38 8.62 9.73
CA ASP A 39 -6.99 7.37 9.33
C ASP A 39 -6.57 7.02 7.90
N PRO A 40 -5.60 6.12 7.73
CA PRO A 40 -5.09 5.77 6.40
C PRO A 40 -6.15 5.14 5.48
N ARG A 41 -7.26 4.64 6.01
CA ARG A 41 -8.35 4.11 5.20
C ARG A 41 -8.95 5.18 4.29
N LYS A 42 -8.96 6.43 4.74
CA LYS A 42 -9.52 7.55 3.96
C LYS A 42 -8.73 7.85 2.69
N LEU A 43 -7.49 7.39 2.61
CA LEU A 43 -6.63 7.59 1.43
C LEU A 43 -6.77 6.46 0.41
N GLY A 44 -7.52 5.42 0.74
CA GLY A 44 -7.69 4.25 -0.11
C GLY A 44 -9.14 3.87 -0.29
N ARG A 45 -9.36 2.68 -0.84
CA ARG A 45 -10.69 2.11 -1.03
C ARG A 45 -10.72 0.68 -0.50
N ALA A 46 -11.81 0.33 0.18
CA ALA A 46 -12.02 -1.02 0.64
C ALA A 46 -12.21 -1.95 -0.55
N LEU A 47 -11.60 -3.13 -0.49
CA LEU A 47 -11.76 -4.17 -1.49
C LEU A 47 -12.87 -5.12 -1.08
N THR A 48 -13.42 -5.84 -2.05
CA THR A 48 -14.49 -6.81 -1.86
C THR A 48 -14.08 -8.17 -2.41
N GLY A 49 -14.96 -9.17 -2.27
CA GLY A 49 -14.71 -10.51 -2.77
C GLY A 49 -13.55 -11.18 -2.06
N ALA A 50 -12.66 -11.79 -2.82
CA ALA A 50 -11.50 -12.51 -2.27
C ALA A 50 -10.55 -11.61 -1.50
N TRP A 51 -10.58 -10.31 -1.76
CA TRP A 51 -9.75 -9.31 -1.09
C TRP A 51 -10.49 -8.54 0.01
N ALA A 52 -11.65 -9.02 0.44
CA ALA A 52 -12.40 -8.37 1.52
C ALA A 52 -11.53 -8.21 2.77
N GLY A 53 -11.59 -7.04 3.39
CA GLY A 53 -10.74 -6.71 4.54
C GLY A 53 -9.43 -6.01 4.18
N PHE A 54 -9.11 -5.94 2.91
CA PHE A 54 -7.92 -5.23 2.43
C PHE A 54 -8.30 -3.87 1.85
N TRP A 55 -7.31 -3.00 1.71
CA TRP A 55 -7.46 -1.65 1.19
C TRP A 55 -6.56 -1.46 -0.01
N LYS A 56 -7.07 -0.76 -1.00
CA LYS A 56 -6.33 -0.43 -2.22
C LYS A 56 -5.91 1.03 -2.18
N TYR A 57 -4.63 1.27 -2.45
CA TYR A 57 -4.07 2.61 -2.58
C TYR A 57 -3.60 2.84 -4.00
N ARG A 58 -3.91 4.01 -4.53
CA ARG A 58 -3.56 4.39 -5.89
C ARG A 58 -2.39 5.38 -5.87
N VAL A 59 -1.33 5.04 -6.60
CA VAL A 59 -0.17 5.93 -6.80
C VAL A 59 0.10 5.97 -8.31
N GLY A 60 -0.52 6.93 -9.00
CA GLY A 60 -0.49 6.97 -10.47
C GLY A 60 -1.12 5.72 -11.07
N ASP A 61 -0.39 5.03 -11.94
CA ASP A 61 -0.83 3.76 -12.53
C ASP A 61 -0.53 2.55 -11.66
N TRP A 62 0.04 2.78 -10.48
CA TRP A 62 0.42 1.71 -9.58
C TRP A 62 -0.60 1.57 -8.46
N ARG A 63 -0.69 0.35 -7.95
CA ARG A 63 -1.63 0.02 -6.86
C ARG A 63 -0.88 -0.72 -5.78
N MET A 64 -1.22 -0.38 -4.54
CA MET A 64 -0.79 -1.15 -3.37
C MET A 64 -2.02 -1.75 -2.71
N ILE A 65 -1.90 -2.99 -2.26
CA ILE A 65 -2.93 -3.64 -1.45
C ILE A 65 -2.36 -3.83 -0.06
N ALA A 66 -3.11 -3.40 0.94
CA ALA A 66 -2.63 -3.41 2.32
C ALA A 66 -3.73 -3.78 3.30
N GLN A 67 -3.31 -4.30 4.44
CA GLN A 67 -4.15 -4.41 5.64
C GLN A 67 -3.85 -3.23 6.55
N VAL A 68 -4.89 -2.67 7.17
CA VAL A 68 -4.73 -1.62 8.18
C VAL A 68 -5.01 -2.25 9.53
N ARG A 69 -3.97 -2.35 10.36
CA ARG A 69 -4.02 -3.01 11.66
C ARG A 69 -4.03 -1.96 12.77
N ASP A 70 -5.21 -1.66 13.29
CA ASP A 70 -5.40 -0.60 14.27
C ASP A 70 -4.68 -0.82 15.58
N ALA A 71 -4.72 -2.05 16.08
CA ALA A 71 -4.18 -2.35 17.41
C ALA A 71 -2.70 -1.99 17.55
N ARG A 72 -1.95 -2.03 16.44
CA ARG A 72 -0.52 -1.75 16.43
C ARG A 72 -0.16 -0.54 15.58
N LEU A 73 -1.12 0.13 15.00
CA LEU A 73 -0.92 1.23 14.07
C LEU A 73 0.03 0.84 12.93
N ILE A 74 -0.23 -0.33 12.33
CA ILE A 74 0.57 -0.87 11.23
C ILE A 74 -0.25 -0.89 9.95
N ILE A 75 0.34 -0.41 8.87
CA ILE A 75 -0.13 -0.60 7.51
C ILE A 75 0.74 -1.67 6.89
N TYR A 76 0.17 -2.85 6.66
CA TYR A 76 0.89 -4.01 6.14
C TYR A 76 0.63 -4.15 4.65
N ILE A 77 1.63 -3.81 3.83
CA ILE A 77 1.51 -3.83 2.37
C ILE A 77 1.81 -5.24 1.87
N VAL A 78 0.82 -5.85 1.22
CA VAL A 78 0.91 -7.24 0.78
C VAL A 78 1.13 -7.41 -0.72
N ARG A 79 0.71 -6.44 -1.54
CA ARG A 79 0.94 -6.45 -2.99
C ARG A 79 1.23 -5.05 -3.50
N ILE A 80 2.09 -4.97 -4.51
CA ILE A 80 2.35 -3.76 -5.28
C ILE A 80 2.41 -4.17 -6.74
N GLY A 81 1.68 -3.47 -7.61
CA GLY A 81 1.71 -3.78 -9.02
C GLY A 81 1.03 -2.73 -9.88
N HIS A 82 1.16 -2.91 -11.19
CA HIS A 82 0.47 -2.08 -12.15
C HIS A 82 -1.04 -2.29 -12.04
N ARG A 83 -1.83 -1.24 -12.29
CA ARG A 83 -3.29 -1.27 -12.15
C ARG A 83 -3.96 -2.45 -12.88
N ARG A 84 -3.32 -2.96 -13.95
CA ARG A 84 -3.88 -4.06 -14.74
C ARG A 84 -3.48 -5.43 -14.23
N GLU A 85 -2.53 -5.52 -13.31
CA GLU A 85 -1.91 -6.79 -12.94
C GLU A 85 -1.97 -7.10 -11.44
N VAL A 86 -2.24 -6.09 -10.62
CA VAL A 86 -2.11 -6.23 -9.16
C VAL A 86 -3.04 -7.29 -8.55
N TYR A 87 -4.14 -7.62 -9.22
CA TYR A 87 -5.12 -8.59 -8.73
C TYR A 87 -4.94 -10.00 -9.32
N ARG A 88 -3.92 -10.21 -10.10
CA ARG A 88 -3.65 -11.51 -10.69
C ARG A 88 -2.91 -12.45 -9.75
#